data_6bd2a5724f67fcb292985870860e0bcc
#
_entry.id   6bd2a5724f67fcb292985870860e0bcc
#
_cell.length_a   1.000
_cell.length_b   1.000
_cell.length_c   1.000
_cell.angle_alpha   90.00
_cell.angle_beta   90.00
_cell.angle_gamma   90.00
#
_symmetry.space_group_name_H-M   'P 1'
#
loop_
_entity.id
_entity.type
_entity.pdbx_description
1 polymer ?
#
loop_
_entity_poly.entity_id
_entity_poly.type
_entity_poly.pdbx_seq_one_letter_code
_entity_poly.pdbx_strand_id
1 'polypeptide(L)'
;MSDKHHQESHTGSSKNTTQLVITVVLAIIVIVFAIIGLVKFLAGSPTTNPGVGMQQLAQAQRIQKVGAIEFRAADRPLRNGEDVYKAQCAACHATGVSGAPKFGVAADWAPRLGQGFEALVHSALKGKNAMSPQGGGEFNDLEIARGVAYMTNAGGANFPEPQPAAKATDAAQ
;
A
#
# COMPACT_ATOMS: atom_id res chain seq x y z
N MET A 1 -79.78 37.50 -16.78
CA MET A 1 -78.44 37.86 -16.25
C MET A 1 -77.70 36.57 -16.05
N SER A 2 -76.77 36.30 -16.98
CA SER A 2 -76.08 35.04 -17.09
C SER A 2 -74.63 35.27 -16.60
N ASP A 3 -74.25 34.60 -15.57
CA ASP A 3 -72.85 34.52 -15.18
C ASP A 3 -72.29 33.20 -15.65
N LYS A 4 -71.34 33.28 -16.60
CA LYS A 4 -70.54 32.18 -17.08
C LYS A 4 -69.33 32.05 -16.19
N HIS A 5 -69.24 30.99 -15.38
CA HIS A 5 -68.02 30.57 -14.74
C HIS A 5 -67.09 29.96 -15.81
N HIS A 6 -65.95 30.60 -16.05
CA HIS A 6 -64.81 30.02 -16.72
C HIS A 6 -64.04 29.12 -15.78
N GLN A 7 -64.08 27.85 -16.10
CA GLN A 7 -63.29 26.84 -15.43
C GLN A 7 -61.96 26.68 -16.19
N GLU A 8 -60.89 27.31 -15.69
CA GLU A 8 -59.53 27.12 -16.21
C GLU A 8 -58.99 25.77 -15.70
N SER A 9 -58.75 24.88 -16.67
CA SER A 9 -58.19 23.56 -16.45
C SER A 9 -56.66 23.64 -16.31
N HIS A 10 -56.19 23.50 -15.11
CA HIS A 10 -54.75 23.32 -14.84
C HIS A 10 -54.32 21.87 -15.08
N THR A 11 -54.08 21.49 -16.37
CA THR A 11 -53.53 20.21 -16.76
C THR A 11 -52.32 20.42 -17.70
N GLY A 12 -51.26 21.07 -17.23
CA GLY A 12 -50.08 21.35 -18.07
C GLY A 12 -48.73 21.19 -17.41
N SER A 13 -48.66 21.02 -16.08
CA SER A 13 -47.39 21.21 -15.36
C SER A 13 -46.54 19.94 -15.24
N SER A 14 -47.10 18.74 -15.23
CA SER A 14 -46.30 17.53 -14.95
C SER A 14 -45.51 17.00 -16.15
N LYS A 15 -46.00 17.18 -17.37
CA LYS A 15 -45.32 16.73 -18.61
C LYS A 15 -44.07 17.57 -18.88
N ASN A 16 -44.13 18.87 -18.62
CA ASN A 16 -42.99 19.76 -18.84
C ASN A 16 -41.86 19.51 -17.83
N THR A 17 -42.16 19.21 -16.60
CA THR A 17 -41.18 18.91 -15.58
C THR A 17 -40.43 17.60 -15.86
N THR A 18 -41.16 16.57 -16.29
CA THR A 18 -40.57 15.27 -16.67
C THR A 18 -39.69 15.41 -17.89
N GLN A 19 -40.13 16.14 -18.91
CA GLN A 19 -39.31 16.43 -20.09
C GLN A 19 -38.05 17.24 -19.71
N LEU A 20 -38.18 18.24 -18.85
CA LEU A 20 -37.05 19.04 -18.40
C LEU A 20 -36.03 18.17 -17.64
N VAL A 21 -36.46 17.29 -16.75
CA VAL A 21 -35.58 16.35 -16.06
C VAL A 21 -34.87 15.42 -17.03
N ILE A 22 -35.59 14.86 -18.00
CA ILE A 22 -34.98 13.97 -19.02
C ILE A 22 -33.93 14.72 -19.85
N THR A 23 -34.20 15.95 -20.26
CA THR A 23 -33.22 16.74 -21.05
C THR A 23 -32.01 17.10 -20.26
N VAL A 24 -32.15 17.44 -18.96
CA VAL A 24 -31.02 17.73 -18.08
C VAL A 24 -30.16 16.48 -17.86
N VAL A 25 -30.77 15.32 -17.62
CA VAL A 25 -30.06 14.06 -17.43
C VAL A 25 -29.29 13.68 -18.72
N LEU A 26 -29.91 13.79 -19.87
CA LEU A 26 -29.23 13.53 -21.16
C LEU A 26 -28.06 14.51 -21.38
N ALA A 27 -28.23 15.78 -21.08
CA ALA A 27 -27.15 16.75 -21.18
C ALA A 27 -25.95 16.40 -20.27
N ILE A 28 -26.21 15.98 -19.03
CA ILE A 28 -25.16 15.53 -18.11
C ILE A 28 -24.44 14.31 -18.67
N ILE A 29 -25.18 13.33 -19.20
CA ILE A 29 -24.58 12.13 -19.79
C ILE A 29 -23.66 12.50 -20.96
N VAL A 30 -24.09 13.39 -21.85
CA VAL A 30 -23.26 13.84 -22.98
C VAL A 30 -21.98 14.54 -22.49
N ILE A 31 -22.09 15.40 -21.47
CA ILE A 31 -20.93 16.08 -20.90
C ILE A 31 -19.95 15.06 -20.29
N VAL A 32 -20.45 14.05 -19.55
CA VAL A 32 -19.61 13.01 -18.96
C VAL A 32 -18.87 12.21 -20.04
N PHE A 33 -19.58 11.82 -21.12
CA PHE A 33 -18.92 11.12 -22.23
C PHE A 33 -17.91 12.00 -22.96
N ALA A 34 -18.18 13.30 -23.11
CA ALA A 34 -17.25 14.24 -23.70
C ALA A 34 -15.98 14.39 -22.86
N ILE A 35 -16.13 14.46 -21.52
CA ILE A 35 -14.99 14.52 -20.59
C ILE A 35 -14.17 13.22 -20.65
N ILE A 36 -14.82 12.05 -20.62
CA ILE A 36 -14.14 10.77 -20.73
C ILE A 36 -13.40 10.65 -22.06
N GLY A 37 -14.03 11.06 -23.17
CA GLY A 37 -13.43 11.09 -24.49
C GLY A 37 -12.21 12.01 -24.55
N LEU A 38 -12.33 13.21 -23.98
CA LEU A 38 -11.24 14.18 -23.90
C LEU A 38 -10.08 13.67 -23.04
N VAL A 39 -10.37 13.08 -21.89
CA VAL A 39 -9.34 12.48 -21.02
C VAL A 39 -8.62 11.34 -21.74
N LYS A 40 -9.35 10.48 -22.44
CA LYS A 40 -8.76 9.40 -23.26
C LYS A 40 -7.93 9.93 -24.42
N PHE A 41 -8.38 11.00 -25.05
CA PHE A 41 -7.64 11.65 -26.14
C PHE A 41 -6.36 12.35 -25.65
N LEU A 42 -6.42 13.09 -24.53
CA LEU A 42 -5.26 13.77 -23.95
C LEU A 42 -4.29 12.82 -23.24
N ALA A 43 -4.81 11.75 -22.62
CA ALA A 43 -3.97 10.74 -21.97
C ALA A 43 -3.24 9.83 -22.97
N GLY A 44 -3.47 10.02 -24.27
CA GLY A 44 -2.90 9.18 -25.32
C GLY A 44 -3.28 7.71 -25.07
N SER A 45 -4.11 7.13 -25.91
CA SER A 45 -4.27 5.67 -25.89
C SER A 45 -2.88 5.06 -25.94
N PRO A 46 -2.53 4.08 -25.09
CA PRO A 46 -1.33 3.29 -25.33
C PRO A 46 -1.56 2.64 -26.70
N THR A 47 -0.96 3.26 -27.73
CA THR A 47 -0.90 2.62 -29.03
C THR A 47 -0.11 1.34 -28.79
N THR A 48 -0.82 0.24 -28.68
CA THR A 48 -0.26 -1.11 -28.81
C THR A 48 0.26 -1.21 -30.25
N ASN A 49 1.38 -0.54 -30.48
CA ASN A 49 2.18 -0.77 -31.67
C ASN A 49 2.93 -2.08 -31.40
N PRO A 50 2.59 -3.20 -32.07
CA PRO A 50 3.25 -4.50 -31.83
C PRO A 50 4.76 -4.42 -31.96
N GLY A 51 5.26 -3.45 -32.75
CA GLY A 51 6.68 -3.20 -32.94
C GLY A 51 7.39 -2.58 -31.75
N VAL A 52 6.73 -1.72 -30.97
CA VAL A 52 7.35 -1.06 -29.79
C VAL A 52 7.50 -2.04 -28.63
N GLY A 53 6.51 -2.93 -28.43
CA GLY A 53 6.57 -3.98 -27.41
C GLY A 53 7.69 -4.98 -27.70
N MET A 54 7.88 -5.38 -28.98
CA MET A 54 8.97 -6.27 -29.37
C MET A 54 10.34 -5.59 -29.28
N GLN A 55 10.44 -4.30 -29.59
CA GLN A 55 11.69 -3.56 -29.42
C GLN A 55 12.06 -3.35 -27.96
N GLN A 56 11.10 -3.09 -27.07
CA GLN A 56 11.34 -3.01 -25.64
C GLN A 56 11.74 -4.37 -25.05
N LEU A 57 11.10 -5.45 -25.48
CA LEU A 57 11.50 -6.81 -25.06
C LEU A 57 12.89 -7.18 -25.61
N ALA A 58 13.21 -6.84 -26.86
CA ALA A 58 14.53 -7.07 -27.45
C ALA A 58 15.60 -6.19 -26.78
N GLN A 59 15.25 -4.97 -26.33
CA GLN A 59 16.16 -4.12 -25.56
C GLN A 59 16.34 -4.64 -24.14
N ALA A 60 15.27 -5.12 -23.48
CA ALA A 60 15.34 -5.75 -22.18
C ALA A 60 16.13 -7.06 -22.20
N GLN A 61 16.06 -7.81 -23.30
CA GLN A 61 16.87 -9.03 -23.49
C GLN A 61 18.35 -8.72 -23.82
N ARG A 62 18.66 -7.56 -24.41
CA ARG A 62 20.04 -7.12 -24.67
C ARG A 62 20.72 -6.54 -23.44
N ILE A 63 19.95 -6.02 -22.50
CA ILE A 63 20.44 -5.75 -21.15
C ILE A 63 20.44 -7.12 -20.44
N GLN A 64 21.37 -7.99 -20.81
CA GLN A 64 21.70 -9.10 -19.94
C GLN A 64 21.98 -8.48 -18.59
N LYS A 65 21.23 -8.93 -17.59
CA LYS A 65 21.57 -8.71 -16.18
C LYS A 65 22.98 -9.28 -16.00
N VAL A 66 23.99 -8.48 -16.33
CA VAL A 66 25.39 -8.77 -16.01
C VAL A 66 25.42 -8.68 -14.50
N GLY A 67 25.17 -9.85 -13.86
CA GLY A 67 25.10 -10.01 -12.43
C GLY A 67 24.48 -8.79 -11.75
N ALA A 68 23.29 -8.90 -11.18
CA ALA A 68 22.97 -7.99 -10.11
C ALA A 68 24.14 -8.15 -9.14
N ILE A 69 25.09 -7.21 -9.14
CA ILE A 69 25.95 -7.04 -7.99
C ILE A 69 24.94 -6.61 -6.93
N GLU A 70 24.36 -7.59 -6.29
CA GLU A 70 23.76 -7.40 -5.01
C GLU A 70 24.92 -6.89 -4.18
N PHE A 71 25.03 -5.58 -4.04
CA PHE A 71 25.79 -4.99 -2.97
C PHE A 71 25.04 -5.37 -1.71
N ARG A 72 25.01 -6.68 -1.44
CA ARG A 72 24.74 -7.16 -0.12
C ARG A 72 25.82 -6.49 0.69
N ALA A 73 25.42 -5.59 1.56
CA ALA A 73 26.32 -4.92 2.51
C ALA A 73 26.88 -5.99 3.46
N ALA A 74 27.61 -6.96 2.90
CA ALA A 74 28.16 -8.12 3.57
C ALA A 74 29.17 -7.72 4.65
N ASP A 75 29.70 -6.50 4.54
CA ASP A 75 30.74 -6.02 5.46
C ASP A 75 30.31 -4.87 6.37
N ARG A 76 29.03 -4.44 6.33
CA ARG A 76 28.58 -3.46 7.31
C ARG A 76 28.22 -4.16 8.65
N PRO A 77 28.55 -3.54 9.77
CA PRO A 77 28.10 -4.06 11.06
C PRO A 77 26.56 -4.13 11.12
N LEU A 78 26.07 -5.25 11.64
CA LEU A 78 24.62 -5.44 11.82
C LEU A 78 24.08 -4.38 12.78
N ARG A 79 22.96 -3.78 12.39
CA ARG A 79 22.27 -2.81 13.23
C ARG A 79 21.62 -3.51 14.42
N ASN A 80 21.58 -2.83 15.56
CA ASN A 80 20.83 -3.25 16.73
C ASN A 80 19.32 -2.97 16.54
N GLY A 81 18.48 -3.52 17.40
CA GLY A 81 17.03 -3.39 17.29
C GLY A 81 16.51 -1.96 17.41
N GLU A 82 17.17 -1.11 18.20
CA GLU A 82 16.80 0.29 18.37
C GLU A 82 17.06 1.10 17.10
N ASP A 83 18.21 0.91 16.47
CA ASP A 83 18.55 1.60 15.22
C ASP A 83 17.60 1.21 14.09
N VAL A 84 17.26 -0.08 13.98
CA VAL A 84 16.28 -0.57 13.00
C VAL A 84 14.90 0.04 13.26
N TYR A 85 14.47 0.06 14.51
CA TYR A 85 13.21 0.69 14.88
C TYR A 85 13.17 2.15 14.46
N LYS A 86 14.18 2.95 14.83
CA LYS A 86 14.24 4.38 14.52
C LYS A 86 14.26 4.66 13.01
N ALA A 87 15.00 3.85 12.27
CA ALA A 87 15.19 4.08 10.85
C ALA A 87 13.97 3.69 10.01
N GLN A 88 13.21 2.68 10.42
CA GLN A 88 12.20 2.08 9.53
C GLN A 88 10.84 1.88 10.19
N CYS A 89 10.79 1.40 11.41
CA CYS A 89 9.55 0.98 12.05
C CYS A 89 8.78 2.14 12.68
N ALA A 90 9.51 3.15 13.20
CA ALA A 90 8.94 4.27 13.92
C ALA A 90 7.93 5.09 13.12
N ALA A 91 8.06 5.13 11.80
CA ALA A 91 7.12 5.86 10.93
C ALA A 91 5.65 5.48 11.18
N CYS A 92 5.39 4.20 11.45
CA CYS A 92 4.05 3.72 11.74
C CYS A 92 3.86 3.38 13.23
N HIS A 93 4.87 2.75 13.86
CA HIS A 93 4.74 2.23 15.21
C HIS A 93 4.96 3.28 16.32
N ALA A 94 5.46 4.47 16.03
CA ALA A 94 5.53 5.54 17.02
C ALA A 94 4.13 6.13 17.30
N THR A 95 3.30 6.29 16.28
CA THR A 95 2.00 6.98 16.38
C THR A 95 0.80 6.05 16.22
N GLY A 96 0.99 4.82 15.73
CA GLY A 96 -0.10 3.85 15.51
C GLY A 96 -0.84 4.05 14.19
N VAL A 97 -0.20 4.62 13.18
CA VAL A 97 -0.79 4.81 11.83
C VAL A 97 -1.31 3.48 11.29
N SER A 98 -2.47 3.51 10.63
CA SER A 98 -3.11 2.35 10.00
C SER A 98 -3.36 1.17 10.96
N GLY A 99 -3.52 1.44 12.27
CA GLY A 99 -3.74 0.41 13.27
C GLY A 99 -2.48 -0.35 13.69
N ALA A 100 -1.29 0.20 13.44
CA ALA A 100 -0.04 -0.34 13.93
C ALA A 100 -0.01 -0.30 15.48
N PRO A 101 0.44 -1.36 16.16
CA PRO A 101 0.62 -1.33 17.61
C PRO A 101 1.69 -0.31 17.96
N LYS A 102 1.37 0.59 18.87
CA LYS A 102 2.26 1.68 19.27
C LYS A 102 3.42 1.19 20.11
N PHE A 103 4.59 1.73 19.86
CA PHE A 103 5.78 1.48 20.65
C PHE A 103 5.56 1.83 22.13
N GLY A 104 5.94 0.93 23.03
CA GLY A 104 5.80 1.12 24.47
C GLY A 104 4.38 1.00 25.03
N VAL A 105 3.36 0.72 24.21
CA VAL A 105 1.98 0.57 24.67
C VAL A 105 1.61 -0.90 24.79
N ALA A 106 1.75 -1.45 26.00
CA ALA A 106 1.51 -2.88 26.24
C ALA A 106 0.13 -3.39 25.77
N ALA A 107 -0.91 -2.58 25.93
CA ALA A 107 -2.26 -2.94 25.51
C ALA A 107 -2.38 -3.19 23.99
N ASP A 108 -1.61 -2.46 23.19
CA ASP A 108 -1.60 -2.62 21.73
C ASP A 108 -0.86 -3.91 21.32
N TRP A 109 0.12 -4.32 22.11
CA TRP A 109 0.95 -5.49 21.83
C TRP A 109 0.39 -6.79 22.41
N ALA A 110 -0.33 -6.73 23.55
CA ALA A 110 -0.83 -7.91 24.26
C ALA A 110 -1.56 -8.94 23.35
N PRO A 111 -2.46 -8.55 22.42
CA PRO A 111 -3.13 -9.52 21.54
C PRO A 111 -2.19 -10.21 20.55
N ARG A 112 -1.00 -9.68 20.34
CA ARG A 112 -0.02 -10.16 19.37
C ARG A 112 1.06 -11.02 20.00
N LEU A 113 1.46 -10.70 21.24
CA LEU A 113 2.54 -11.39 21.94
C LEU A 113 2.25 -12.89 22.13
N GLY A 114 0.97 -13.25 22.32
CA GLY A 114 0.56 -14.65 22.44
C GLY A 114 0.83 -15.51 21.19
N GLN A 115 1.12 -14.93 20.04
CA GLN A 115 1.49 -15.67 18.83
C GLN A 115 2.95 -16.15 18.84
N GLY A 116 3.77 -15.65 19.76
CA GLY A 116 5.17 -15.96 19.86
C GLY A 116 6.07 -15.12 18.94
N PHE A 117 7.37 -15.11 19.25
CA PHE A 117 8.36 -14.26 18.57
C PHE A 117 8.44 -14.53 17.05
N GLU A 118 8.52 -15.79 16.67
CA GLU A 118 8.66 -16.21 15.28
C GLU A 118 7.50 -15.72 14.40
N ALA A 119 6.26 -15.78 14.91
CA ALA A 119 5.09 -15.30 14.19
C ALA A 119 5.10 -13.77 14.01
N LEU A 120 5.67 -13.04 14.98
CA LEU A 120 5.84 -11.60 14.91
C LEU A 120 6.92 -11.22 13.89
N VAL A 121 8.05 -11.91 13.90
CA VAL A 121 9.12 -11.75 12.89
C VAL A 121 8.60 -12.09 11.50
N HIS A 122 7.91 -13.20 11.34
CA HIS A 122 7.30 -13.57 10.05
C HIS A 122 6.34 -12.48 9.54
N SER A 123 5.52 -11.91 10.43
CA SER A 123 4.62 -10.81 10.07
C SER A 123 5.38 -9.55 9.63
N ALA A 124 6.52 -9.26 10.24
CA ALA A 124 7.36 -8.14 9.85
C ALA A 124 8.05 -8.38 8.49
N LEU A 125 8.54 -9.59 8.24
CA LEU A 125 9.23 -9.95 7.00
C LEU A 125 8.28 -10.04 5.79
N LYS A 126 7.07 -10.57 6.00
CA LYS A 126 6.09 -10.78 4.92
C LYS A 126 5.10 -9.63 4.75
N GLY A 127 5.02 -8.76 5.73
CA GLY A 127 3.97 -7.76 5.81
C GLY A 127 2.67 -8.32 6.40
N LYS A 128 1.83 -7.45 6.93
CA LYS A 128 0.52 -7.80 7.49
C LYS A 128 -0.45 -6.63 7.36
N ASN A 129 -1.55 -6.83 6.65
CA ASN A 129 -2.55 -5.79 6.37
C ASN A 129 -1.89 -4.56 5.68
N ALA A 130 -1.92 -3.40 6.33
CA ALA A 130 -1.29 -2.17 5.83
C ALA A 130 0.24 -2.11 6.03
N MET A 131 0.83 -3.05 6.77
CA MET A 131 2.27 -3.12 6.97
C MET A 131 2.93 -3.76 5.75
N SER A 132 3.83 -3.04 5.10
CA SER A 132 4.63 -3.57 3.98
C SER A 132 5.62 -4.66 4.45
N PRO A 133 6.00 -5.61 3.58
CA PRO A 133 7.09 -6.54 3.86
C PRO A 133 8.35 -5.81 4.31
N GLN A 134 9.00 -6.28 5.34
CA GLN A 134 10.18 -5.66 5.97
C GLN A 134 9.99 -4.18 6.34
N GLY A 135 8.73 -3.74 6.54
CA GLY A 135 8.41 -2.34 6.76
C GLY A 135 8.76 -1.41 5.59
N GLY A 136 9.05 -1.96 4.41
CA GLY A 136 9.42 -1.20 3.21
C GLY A 136 10.90 -0.79 3.10
N GLY A 137 11.78 -1.32 3.94
CA GLY A 137 13.19 -0.94 4.01
C GLY A 137 14.17 -2.00 3.49
N GLU A 138 15.46 -1.78 3.77
CA GLU A 138 16.59 -2.54 3.21
C GLU A 138 17.38 -3.34 4.27
N PHE A 139 16.85 -3.50 5.48
CA PHE A 139 17.48 -4.29 6.52
C PHE A 139 17.37 -5.78 6.21
N ASN A 140 18.39 -6.55 6.60
CA ASN A 140 18.30 -8.00 6.48
C ASN A 140 17.37 -8.61 7.53
N ASP A 141 17.01 -9.89 7.33
CA ASP A 141 16.04 -10.58 8.19
C ASP A 141 16.42 -10.60 9.66
N LEU A 142 17.72 -10.72 9.99
CA LEU A 142 18.22 -10.69 11.36
C LEU A 142 18.04 -9.31 12.00
N GLU A 143 18.32 -8.26 11.25
CA GLU A 143 18.12 -6.89 11.71
C GLU A 143 16.64 -6.57 11.93
N ILE A 144 15.78 -7.02 11.01
CA ILE A 144 14.32 -6.93 11.20
C ILE A 144 13.89 -7.67 12.47
N ALA A 145 14.39 -8.89 12.70
CA ALA A 145 14.09 -9.64 13.91
C ALA A 145 14.55 -8.91 15.19
N ARG A 146 15.71 -8.23 15.16
CA ARG A 146 16.15 -7.35 16.25
C ARG A 146 15.20 -6.17 16.49
N GLY A 147 14.75 -5.51 15.43
CA GLY A 147 13.74 -4.44 15.51
C GLY A 147 12.43 -4.93 16.12
N VAL A 148 11.99 -6.13 15.75
CA VAL A 148 10.81 -6.78 16.35
C VAL A 148 11.01 -7.05 17.83
N ALA A 149 12.16 -7.63 18.23
CA ALA A 149 12.48 -7.87 19.63
C ALA A 149 12.46 -6.56 20.43
N TYR A 150 13.09 -5.50 19.91
CA TYR A 150 13.13 -4.20 20.56
C TYR A 150 11.73 -3.61 20.79
N MET A 151 10.88 -3.61 19.75
CA MET A 151 9.52 -3.06 19.84
C MET A 151 8.62 -3.86 20.78
N THR A 152 8.68 -5.19 20.68
CA THR A 152 7.83 -6.06 21.49
C THR A 152 8.23 -6.06 22.95
N ASN A 153 9.52 -5.96 23.25
CA ASN A 153 10.03 -5.83 24.62
C ASN A 153 9.59 -4.50 25.24
N ALA A 154 9.60 -3.40 24.49
CA ALA A 154 9.01 -2.15 24.93
C ALA A 154 7.50 -2.28 25.17
N GLY A 155 6.82 -3.17 24.49
CA GLY A 155 5.40 -3.52 24.66
C GLY A 155 5.12 -4.56 25.75
N GLY A 156 6.11 -4.95 26.55
CA GLY A 156 5.94 -5.85 27.69
C GLY A 156 6.33 -7.31 27.45
N ALA A 157 6.96 -7.62 26.31
CA ALA A 157 7.59 -8.93 26.08
C ALA A 157 8.96 -9.01 26.75
N ASN A 158 9.57 -10.19 26.69
CA ASN A 158 10.95 -10.42 27.12
C ASN A 158 11.64 -11.41 26.15
N PHE A 159 11.78 -10.98 24.89
CA PHE A 159 12.46 -11.78 23.87
C PHE A 159 13.96 -11.42 23.83
N PRO A 160 14.87 -12.39 23.74
CA PRO A 160 16.28 -12.11 23.54
C PRO A 160 16.51 -11.43 22.19
N GLU A 161 17.47 -10.51 22.12
CA GLU A 161 17.87 -9.94 20.83
C GLU A 161 18.54 -11.00 19.97
N PRO A 162 18.05 -11.24 18.75
CA PRO A 162 18.60 -12.26 17.85
C PRO A 162 20.07 -11.99 17.52
N GLN A 163 20.89 -13.05 17.63
CA GLN A 163 22.31 -13.00 17.29
C GLN A 163 22.55 -13.67 15.93
N PRO A 164 23.61 -13.29 15.19
CA PRO A 164 24.02 -14.01 14.01
C PRO A 164 24.23 -15.49 14.35
N ALA A 165 23.78 -16.38 13.46
CA ALA A 165 24.19 -17.76 13.57
C ALA A 165 25.73 -17.81 13.63
N ALA A 166 26.29 -18.47 14.62
CA ALA A 166 27.73 -18.68 14.69
C ALA A 166 28.17 -19.24 13.32
N LYS A 167 29.11 -18.57 12.64
CA LYS A 167 29.74 -19.17 11.47
C LYS A 167 30.24 -20.53 11.93
N ALA A 168 29.75 -21.60 11.34
CA ALA A 168 30.35 -22.90 11.50
C ALA A 168 31.82 -22.70 11.08
N THR A 169 32.68 -22.52 12.05
CA THR A 169 34.12 -22.54 11.81
C THR A 169 34.42 -23.93 11.29
N ASP A 170 35.04 -23.99 10.12
CA ASP A 170 35.60 -25.18 9.51
C ASP A 170 36.28 -26.04 10.60
N ALA A 171 35.58 -27.05 11.07
CA ALA A 171 36.14 -28.18 11.77
C ALA A 171 36.26 -29.31 10.74
N ALA A 172 37.18 -29.10 9.79
CA ALA A 172 37.69 -30.12 8.89
C ALA A 172 39.17 -29.89 8.73
N GLN A 173 39.94 -30.35 9.67
CA GLN A 173 41.33 -30.77 9.51
C GLN A 173 41.47 -32.20 9.99
#